data_2b48a5a0d73ecf92325e87c46d747ec0
#
_entry.id   2b48a5a0d73ecf92325e87c46d747ec0
#
_cell.length_a   1.000
_cell.length_b   1.000
_cell.length_c   1.000
_cell.angle_alpha   90.00
_cell.angle_beta   90.00
_cell.angle_gamma   90.00
#
_symmetry.space_group_name_H-M   'P 1'
#
loop_
_entity.id
_entity.type
_entity.pdbx_description
1 polymer ?
#
loop_
_entity_poly.entity_id
_entity_poly.type
_entity_poly.pdbx_seq_one_letter_code
_entity_poly.pdbx_strand_id
1 'polypeptide(L)'
;MLNTLFSEIFSSTTQTIAVPQFLLGIAVALVIGIFLAAVYSYKTKYTKSFVFPLALFPAVVCVVIMMVNGNVGAGVAVAGAFSLVRFRSVPGTAKEIGTIFLAMGAGLICGMGYLGYAVLFSLILGIAMFILNKVNIGADKRLEQDRILKITIPEDLNYTGAFDDLFEKYTVKYETVSVRTANMGSLFKLTYNVTLKNPNDEKDFIDDLRCRNGNLEISMARQEITNNEL
;
A
#
# COMPACT_ATOMS: atom_id res chain seq x y z
N MET A 1 -44.90 14.90 3.09
CA MET A 1 -44.01 14.51 4.18
C MET A 1 -42.59 14.13 3.72
N LEU A 2 -42.42 13.26 2.73
CA LEU A 2 -41.06 12.96 2.21
C LEU A 2 -40.38 14.20 1.58
N ASN A 3 -41.12 15.04 0.84
CA ASN A 3 -40.56 16.23 0.21
C ASN A 3 -40.06 17.31 1.22
N THR A 4 -40.62 17.36 2.43
CA THR A 4 -40.20 18.30 3.47
C THR A 4 -38.91 17.82 4.18
N LEU A 5 -38.61 16.55 4.20
CA LEU A 5 -37.37 16.01 4.76
C LEU A 5 -36.16 16.23 3.84
N PHE A 6 -36.40 16.47 2.55
CA PHE A 6 -35.34 16.68 1.55
C PHE A 6 -35.28 18.13 1.05
N SER A 7 -36.11 19.04 1.59
CA SER A 7 -35.99 20.48 1.34
C SER A 7 -34.89 21.07 2.21
N GLU A 8 -34.12 21.95 1.63
CA GLU A 8 -33.09 22.69 2.37
C GLU A 8 -33.69 23.52 3.49
N ILE A 9 -33.13 23.39 4.70
CA ILE A 9 -33.56 24.15 5.89
C ILE A 9 -32.97 25.57 5.86
N PHE A 10 -31.91 25.82 5.06
CA PHE A 10 -31.06 27.01 5.24
C PHE A 10 -30.89 27.95 4.03
N SER A 11 -31.34 27.66 2.84
CA SER A 11 -31.25 28.65 1.75
C SER A 11 -32.12 28.41 0.52
N SER A 12 -32.52 29.50 -0.09
CA SER A 12 -33.35 29.60 -1.30
C SER A 12 -32.54 29.65 -2.61
N THR A 13 -31.23 29.34 -2.60
CA THR A 13 -30.34 29.67 -3.73
C THR A 13 -29.67 28.49 -4.36
N THR A 14 -29.83 27.24 -3.86
CA THR A 14 -29.21 26.03 -4.41
C THR A 14 -30.19 25.22 -5.23
N GLN A 15 -29.71 24.68 -6.35
CA GLN A 15 -30.48 23.74 -7.16
C GLN A 15 -30.81 22.50 -6.32
N THR A 16 -32.09 22.27 -6.08
CA THR A 16 -32.56 21.08 -5.35
C THR A 16 -32.21 19.83 -6.15
N ILE A 17 -31.31 18.99 -5.63
CA ILE A 17 -31.00 17.71 -6.24
C ILE A 17 -32.22 16.81 -6.12
N ALA A 18 -32.76 16.33 -7.23
CA ALA A 18 -33.88 15.41 -7.23
C ALA A 18 -33.47 14.08 -6.57
N VAL A 19 -34.26 13.56 -5.64
CA VAL A 19 -33.98 12.31 -4.90
C VAL A 19 -33.60 11.13 -5.82
N PRO A 20 -34.26 10.93 -6.99
CA PRO A 20 -33.87 9.87 -7.91
C PRO A 20 -32.43 10.02 -8.46
N GLN A 21 -32.01 11.27 -8.76
CA GLN A 21 -30.68 11.56 -9.27
C GLN A 21 -29.61 11.32 -8.19
N PHE A 22 -29.89 11.67 -6.95
CA PHE A 22 -29.04 11.40 -5.79
C PHE A 22 -28.83 9.89 -5.60
N LEU A 23 -29.91 9.11 -5.56
CA LEU A 23 -29.84 7.66 -5.39
C LEU A 23 -29.11 6.98 -6.56
N LEU A 24 -29.35 7.44 -7.78
CA LEU A 24 -28.68 6.91 -8.98
C LEU A 24 -27.17 7.22 -8.93
N GLY A 25 -26.79 8.41 -8.55
CA GLY A 25 -25.38 8.79 -8.39
C GLY A 25 -24.65 7.91 -7.38
N ILE A 26 -25.26 7.68 -6.23
CA ILE A 26 -24.70 6.79 -5.19
C ILE A 26 -24.60 5.35 -5.69
N ALA A 27 -25.64 4.83 -6.35
CA ALA A 27 -25.64 3.47 -6.87
C ALA A 27 -24.53 3.25 -7.89
N VAL A 28 -24.35 4.18 -8.84
CA VAL A 28 -23.27 4.11 -9.84
C VAL A 28 -21.90 4.22 -9.15
N ALA A 29 -21.74 5.13 -8.21
CA ALA A 29 -20.48 5.30 -7.48
C ALA A 29 -20.10 4.05 -6.66
N LEU A 30 -21.07 3.37 -6.04
CA LEU A 30 -20.85 2.09 -5.35
C LEU A 30 -20.44 0.98 -6.30
N VAL A 31 -21.09 0.86 -7.46
CA VAL A 31 -20.71 -0.14 -8.48
C VAL A 31 -19.27 0.08 -8.95
N ILE A 32 -18.89 1.34 -9.20
CA ILE A 32 -17.52 1.70 -9.56
C ILE A 32 -16.56 1.34 -8.41
N GLY A 33 -16.92 1.65 -7.17
CA GLY A 33 -16.10 1.33 -5.99
C GLY A 33 -15.86 -0.17 -5.84
N ILE A 34 -16.89 -0.99 -5.98
CA ILE A 34 -16.78 -2.46 -5.94
C ILE A 34 -15.91 -2.96 -7.10
N PHE A 35 -16.07 -2.42 -8.30
CA PHE A 35 -15.24 -2.75 -9.47
C PHE A 35 -13.76 -2.45 -9.19
N LEU A 36 -13.43 -1.26 -8.70
CA LEU A 36 -12.04 -0.88 -8.37
C LEU A 36 -11.47 -1.75 -7.25
N ALA A 37 -12.25 -2.06 -6.23
CA ALA A 37 -11.86 -2.95 -5.15
C ALA A 37 -11.56 -4.37 -5.65
N ALA A 38 -12.36 -4.89 -6.58
CA ALA A 38 -12.13 -6.19 -7.22
C ALA A 38 -10.85 -6.20 -8.07
N VAL A 39 -10.62 -5.15 -8.87
CA VAL A 39 -9.38 -4.99 -9.67
C VAL A 39 -8.14 -4.90 -8.77
N TYR A 40 -8.23 -4.16 -7.66
CA TYR A 40 -7.14 -4.03 -6.70
C TYR A 40 -6.80 -5.37 -6.02
N SER A 41 -7.83 -6.14 -5.64
CA SER A 41 -7.67 -7.43 -4.96
C SER A 41 -7.06 -8.53 -5.85
N TYR A 42 -7.04 -8.33 -7.17
CA TYR A 42 -6.55 -9.33 -8.11
C TYR A 42 -5.02 -9.47 -8.04
N LYS A 43 -4.54 -10.66 -7.67
CA LYS A 43 -3.10 -11.00 -7.54
C LYS A 43 -2.25 -10.12 -6.61
N THR A 44 -2.86 -9.32 -5.76
CA THR A 44 -2.15 -8.47 -4.80
C THR A 44 -2.27 -9.09 -3.41
N LYS A 45 -1.20 -9.07 -2.62
CA LYS A 45 -1.29 -9.31 -1.17
C LYS A 45 -1.98 -8.09 -0.56
N TYR A 46 -3.27 -8.17 -0.32
CA TYR A 46 -4.06 -7.06 0.22
C TYR A 46 -4.45 -7.29 1.68
N THR A 47 -4.56 -6.20 2.42
CA THR A 47 -5.15 -6.21 3.75
C THR A 47 -6.66 -6.07 3.62
N LYS A 48 -7.44 -7.03 4.13
CA LYS A 48 -8.91 -6.99 4.08
C LYS A 48 -9.48 -5.66 4.59
N SER A 49 -8.82 -5.04 5.57
CA SER A 49 -9.18 -3.75 6.14
C SER A 49 -9.10 -2.59 5.14
N PHE A 50 -8.33 -2.70 4.06
CA PHE A 50 -8.18 -1.65 3.06
C PHE A 50 -9.23 -1.73 1.95
N VAL A 51 -9.60 -2.94 1.54
CA VAL A 51 -10.52 -3.17 0.41
C VAL A 51 -11.93 -2.64 0.69
N PHE A 52 -12.39 -2.78 1.93
CA PHE A 52 -13.72 -2.32 2.32
C PHE A 52 -13.88 -0.79 2.24
N PRO A 53 -13.01 0.03 2.85
CA PRO A 53 -13.05 1.49 2.64
C PRO A 53 -12.92 1.88 1.17
N LEU A 54 -12.04 1.22 0.40
CA LEU A 54 -11.82 1.52 -1.01
C LEU A 54 -13.10 1.40 -1.83
N ALA A 55 -13.92 0.38 -1.57
CA ALA A 55 -15.20 0.19 -2.25
C ALA A 55 -16.22 1.32 -1.94
N LEU A 56 -16.13 1.93 -0.76
CA LEU A 56 -17.04 2.99 -0.33
C LEU A 56 -16.57 4.41 -0.73
N PHE A 57 -15.29 4.61 -0.96
CA PHE A 57 -14.73 5.94 -1.25
C PHE A 57 -15.43 6.68 -2.39
N PRO A 58 -15.70 6.08 -3.55
CA PRO A 58 -16.38 6.80 -4.63
C PRO A 58 -17.77 7.29 -4.22
N ALA A 59 -18.52 6.50 -3.45
CA ALA A 59 -19.86 6.87 -3.00
C ALA A 59 -19.81 8.02 -1.98
N VAL A 60 -18.89 7.96 -1.02
CA VAL A 60 -18.70 9.04 -0.02
C VAL A 60 -18.34 10.35 -0.72
N VAL A 61 -17.36 10.31 -1.64
CA VAL A 61 -16.93 11.51 -2.37
C VAL A 61 -18.05 12.04 -3.27
N CYS A 62 -18.79 11.15 -3.93
CA CYS A 62 -19.94 11.51 -4.76
C CYS A 62 -20.98 12.30 -3.94
N VAL A 63 -21.37 11.81 -2.77
CA VAL A 63 -22.34 12.51 -1.89
C VAL A 63 -21.81 13.86 -1.45
N VAL A 64 -20.55 13.91 -1.00
CA VAL A 64 -19.93 15.17 -0.56
C VAL A 64 -19.95 16.21 -1.68
N ILE A 65 -19.57 15.83 -2.90
CA ILE A 65 -19.57 16.74 -4.05
C ILE A 65 -20.97 17.16 -4.46
N MET A 66 -21.96 16.26 -4.42
CA MET A 66 -23.36 16.63 -4.67
C MET A 66 -23.85 17.67 -3.67
N MET A 67 -23.49 17.54 -2.39
CA MET A 67 -23.90 18.49 -1.35
C MET A 67 -23.16 19.84 -1.42
N VAL A 68 -21.94 19.85 -1.95
CA VAL A 68 -21.13 21.07 -2.13
C VAL A 68 -21.48 21.81 -3.43
N ASN A 69 -22.06 21.12 -4.40
CA ASN A 69 -22.32 21.66 -5.73
C ASN A 69 -23.17 22.95 -5.67
N GLY A 70 -22.61 24.03 -6.20
CA GLY A 70 -23.23 25.37 -6.18
C GLY A 70 -22.91 26.23 -4.94
N ASN A 71 -22.23 25.69 -3.92
CA ASN A 71 -21.87 26.45 -2.72
C ASN A 71 -20.34 26.42 -2.46
N VAL A 72 -19.65 27.48 -2.90
CA VAL A 72 -18.20 27.63 -2.74
C VAL A 72 -17.77 27.59 -1.28
N GLY A 73 -18.58 28.19 -0.39
CA GLY A 73 -18.28 28.19 1.06
C GLY A 73 -18.32 26.79 1.66
N ALA A 74 -19.29 25.96 1.28
CA ALA A 74 -19.34 24.55 1.69
C ALA A 74 -18.14 23.77 1.14
N GLY A 75 -17.70 24.04 -0.09
CA GLY A 75 -16.50 23.42 -0.68
C GLY A 75 -15.24 23.70 0.14
N VAL A 76 -15.03 24.94 0.53
CA VAL A 76 -13.88 25.34 1.36
C VAL A 76 -13.97 24.72 2.76
N ALA A 77 -15.15 24.67 3.37
CA ALA A 77 -15.35 24.05 4.67
C ALA A 77 -15.05 22.53 4.65
N VAL A 78 -15.52 21.82 3.62
CA VAL A 78 -15.25 20.41 3.43
C VAL A 78 -13.75 20.16 3.20
N ALA A 79 -13.10 20.95 2.34
CA ALA A 79 -11.64 20.85 2.12
C ALA A 79 -10.85 21.08 3.42
N GLY A 80 -11.27 22.07 4.23
CA GLY A 80 -10.72 22.33 5.54
C GLY A 80 -10.91 21.16 6.50
N ALA A 81 -12.11 20.58 6.56
CA ALA A 81 -12.38 19.41 7.40
C ALA A 81 -11.54 18.21 7.01
N PHE A 82 -11.39 17.90 5.72
CA PHE A 82 -10.52 16.82 5.26
C PHE A 82 -9.05 17.06 5.57
N SER A 83 -8.58 18.30 5.54
CA SER A 83 -7.18 18.63 5.91
C SER A 83 -6.85 18.36 7.37
N LEU A 84 -7.86 18.38 8.26
CA LEU A 84 -7.71 18.04 9.68
C LEU A 84 -7.68 16.54 9.95
N VAL A 85 -8.13 15.70 8.98
CA VAL A 85 -8.08 14.25 9.10
C VAL A 85 -6.63 13.79 8.91
N ARG A 86 -5.91 13.74 10.01
CA ARG A 86 -4.55 13.19 10.02
C ARG A 86 -4.63 11.68 10.05
N PHE A 87 -4.29 11.03 8.94
CA PHE A 87 -4.07 9.59 8.94
C PHE A 87 -2.86 9.26 9.81
N ARG A 88 -3.12 8.80 11.02
CA ARG A 88 -2.08 8.45 12.01
C ARG A 88 -1.51 7.04 11.79
N SER A 89 -1.99 6.33 10.79
CA SER A 89 -1.53 5.00 10.42
C SER A 89 -0.34 5.07 9.46
N VAL A 90 0.44 4.00 9.45
CA VAL A 90 1.57 3.78 8.52
C VAL A 90 1.15 4.18 7.11
N PRO A 91 1.92 5.03 6.41
CA PRO A 91 1.61 5.38 5.04
C PRO A 91 1.43 4.10 4.22
N GLY A 92 0.29 3.98 3.53
CA GLY A 92 0.02 2.86 2.65
C GLY A 92 1.06 2.77 1.54
N THR A 93 1.14 1.64 0.89
CA THR A 93 2.02 1.49 -0.28
C THR A 93 1.64 2.52 -1.36
N ALA A 94 2.61 2.94 -2.19
CA ALA A 94 2.35 3.87 -3.30
C ALA A 94 1.18 3.41 -4.18
N LYS A 95 0.98 2.08 -4.32
CA LYS A 95 -0.13 1.47 -5.03
C LYS A 95 -1.47 1.71 -4.34
N GLU A 96 -1.54 1.60 -3.02
CA GLU A 96 -2.74 1.89 -2.24
C GLU A 96 -3.14 3.35 -2.37
N ILE A 97 -2.17 4.25 -2.24
CA ILE A 97 -2.38 5.70 -2.41
C ILE A 97 -2.92 5.99 -3.81
N GLY A 98 -2.31 5.46 -4.87
CA GLY A 98 -2.76 5.63 -6.25
C GLY A 98 -4.19 5.12 -6.47
N THR A 99 -4.54 3.99 -5.86
CA THR A 99 -5.90 3.43 -5.97
C THR A 99 -6.94 4.29 -5.24
N ILE A 100 -6.59 4.87 -4.09
CA ILE A 100 -7.45 5.83 -3.39
C ILE A 100 -7.71 7.06 -4.26
N PHE A 101 -6.67 7.65 -4.87
CA PHE A 101 -6.84 8.80 -5.77
C PHE A 101 -7.74 8.47 -6.97
N LEU A 102 -7.62 7.28 -7.53
CA LEU A 102 -8.48 6.82 -8.62
C LEU A 102 -9.95 6.71 -8.16
N ALA A 103 -10.18 6.11 -6.99
CA ALA A 103 -11.52 5.99 -6.40
C ALA A 103 -12.14 7.36 -6.08
N MET A 104 -11.34 8.28 -5.55
CA MET A 104 -11.78 9.66 -5.28
C MET A 104 -12.10 10.40 -6.57
N GLY A 105 -11.26 10.30 -7.61
CA GLY A 105 -11.51 10.90 -8.93
C GLY A 105 -12.81 10.42 -9.56
N ALA A 106 -13.08 9.12 -9.49
CA ALA A 106 -14.36 8.56 -9.97
C ALA A 106 -15.57 9.11 -9.20
N GLY A 107 -15.44 9.22 -7.87
CA GLY A 107 -16.47 9.83 -7.01
C GLY A 107 -16.74 11.29 -7.32
N LEU A 108 -15.68 12.08 -7.58
CA LEU A 108 -15.78 13.48 -7.99
C LEU A 108 -16.62 13.62 -9.27
N ILE A 109 -16.29 12.83 -10.30
CA ILE A 109 -16.99 12.87 -11.59
C ILE A 109 -18.47 12.46 -11.44
N CYS A 110 -18.74 11.41 -10.62
CA CYS A 110 -20.11 11.01 -10.28
C CYS A 110 -20.88 12.13 -9.59
N GLY A 111 -20.25 12.78 -8.59
CA GLY A 111 -20.86 13.87 -7.82
C GLY A 111 -21.17 15.11 -8.63
N MET A 112 -20.41 15.36 -9.69
CA MET A 112 -20.70 16.41 -10.69
C MET A 112 -21.86 16.05 -11.63
N GLY A 113 -22.41 14.83 -11.57
CA GLY A 113 -23.49 14.38 -12.41
C GLY A 113 -23.06 13.72 -13.73
N TYR A 114 -21.77 13.63 -14.01
CA TYR A 114 -21.24 13.05 -15.26
C TYR A 114 -21.06 11.53 -15.15
N LEU A 115 -22.14 10.79 -14.89
CA LEU A 115 -22.10 9.35 -14.61
C LEU A 115 -21.46 8.52 -15.73
N GLY A 116 -21.74 8.83 -17.00
CA GLY A 116 -21.13 8.14 -18.14
C GLY A 116 -19.62 8.30 -18.19
N TYR A 117 -19.11 9.51 -17.93
CA TYR A 117 -17.67 9.77 -17.89
C TYR A 117 -16.99 9.11 -16.68
N ALA A 118 -17.68 9.02 -15.54
CA ALA A 118 -17.17 8.32 -14.37
C ALA A 118 -16.97 6.82 -14.65
N VAL A 119 -17.92 6.19 -15.32
CA VAL A 119 -17.81 4.79 -15.74
C VAL A 119 -16.66 4.60 -16.73
N LEU A 120 -16.56 5.43 -17.76
CA LEU A 120 -15.45 5.38 -18.73
C LEU A 120 -14.08 5.57 -18.06
N PHE A 121 -13.95 6.58 -17.22
CA PHE A 121 -12.73 6.85 -16.44
C PHE A 121 -12.32 5.63 -15.61
N SER A 122 -13.27 5.07 -14.87
CA SER A 122 -13.03 3.91 -14.00
C SER A 122 -12.67 2.65 -14.79
N LEU A 123 -13.29 2.43 -15.95
CA LEU A 123 -12.97 1.31 -16.82
C LEU A 123 -11.57 1.44 -17.43
N ILE A 124 -11.24 2.61 -17.99
CA ILE A 124 -9.94 2.83 -18.63
C ILE A 124 -8.81 2.65 -17.60
N LEU A 125 -8.89 3.32 -16.46
CA LEU A 125 -7.85 3.26 -15.44
C LEU A 125 -7.87 1.93 -14.67
N GLY A 126 -9.04 1.33 -14.47
CA GLY A 126 -9.16 0.00 -13.88
C GLY A 126 -8.52 -1.08 -14.76
N ILE A 127 -8.73 -1.03 -16.08
CA ILE A 127 -8.06 -1.93 -17.03
C ILE A 127 -6.56 -1.68 -17.06
N ALA A 128 -6.11 -0.42 -17.08
CA ALA A 128 -4.69 -0.07 -17.01
C ALA A 128 -4.05 -0.64 -15.74
N MET A 129 -4.68 -0.46 -14.59
CA MET A 129 -4.22 -1.01 -13.32
C MET A 129 -4.20 -2.55 -13.33
N PHE A 130 -5.20 -3.19 -13.91
CA PHE A 130 -5.24 -4.64 -14.07
C PHE A 130 -4.08 -5.16 -14.92
N ILE A 131 -3.79 -4.50 -16.06
CA ILE A 131 -2.68 -4.85 -16.94
C ILE A 131 -1.35 -4.67 -16.21
N LEU A 132 -1.13 -3.54 -15.52
CA LEU A 132 0.07 -3.27 -14.75
C LEU A 132 0.29 -4.31 -13.64
N ASN A 133 -0.78 -4.74 -12.97
CA ASN A 133 -0.73 -5.81 -11.98
C ASN A 133 -0.39 -7.17 -12.58
N LYS A 134 -0.88 -7.45 -13.80
CA LYS A 134 -0.62 -8.71 -14.49
C LYS A 134 0.80 -8.80 -15.02
N VAL A 135 1.32 -7.70 -15.54
CA VAL A 135 2.68 -7.63 -16.12
C VAL A 135 3.74 -7.58 -15.02
N ASN A 136 3.34 -7.34 -13.77
CA ASN A 136 4.25 -7.30 -12.61
C ASN A 136 5.42 -6.31 -12.82
N ILE A 137 5.15 -5.16 -13.48
CA ILE A 137 6.13 -4.11 -13.72
C ILE A 137 6.60 -3.60 -12.36
N GLY A 138 7.87 -3.88 -12.02
CA GLY A 138 8.49 -3.49 -10.74
C GLY A 138 8.55 -4.60 -9.69
N ALA A 139 7.98 -5.78 -9.89
CA ALA A 139 8.32 -6.95 -9.09
C ALA A 139 9.58 -7.58 -9.67
N ASP A 140 10.72 -7.15 -9.20
CA ASP A 140 11.98 -7.82 -9.49
C ASP A 140 11.85 -9.29 -9.07
N LYS A 141 12.12 -10.22 -9.98
CA LYS A 141 12.28 -11.65 -9.64
C LYS A 141 13.35 -11.86 -8.56
N ARG A 142 14.22 -10.87 -8.36
CA ARG A 142 15.23 -10.81 -7.30
C ARG A 142 14.62 -10.79 -5.90
N LEU A 143 13.42 -10.21 -5.70
CA LEU A 143 12.75 -10.17 -4.39
C LEU A 143 12.44 -11.56 -3.81
N GLU A 144 12.33 -12.58 -4.64
CA GLU A 144 12.22 -13.97 -4.16
C GLU A 144 13.55 -14.53 -3.66
N GLN A 145 14.67 -13.95 -4.06
CA GLN A 145 16.03 -14.35 -3.70
C GLN A 145 16.64 -13.46 -2.62
N ASP A 146 16.07 -12.26 -2.40
CA ASP A 146 16.59 -11.30 -1.42
C ASP A 146 16.19 -11.71 0.00
N ARG A 147 17.19 -11.73 0.88
CA ARG A 147 17.04 -12.07 2.29
C ARG A 147 17.74 -11.04 3.15
N ILE A 148 17.16 -10.81 4.33
CA ILE A 148 17.84 -10.15 5.43
C ILE A 148 18.43 -11.25 6.31
N LEU A 149 19.75 -11.32 6.35
CA LEU A 149 20.51 -12.27 7.15
C LEU A 149 21.05 -11.55 8.38
N LYS A 150 20.69 -12.04 9.56
CA LYS A 150 21.24 -11.57 10.82
C LYS A 150 22.08 -12.67 11.44
N ILE A 151 23.35 -12.39 11.74
CA ILE A 151 24.29 -13.32 12.33
C ILE A 151 24.73 -12.74 13.67
N THR A 152 24.61 -13.51 14.73
CA THR A 152 25.23 -13.18 16.02
C THR A 152 26.56 -13.90 16.12
N ILE A 153 27.62 -13.18 16.53
CA ILE A 153 28.98 -13.71 16.71
C ILE A 153 29.54 -13.27 18.07
N PRO A 154 30.48 -14.03 18.64
CA PRO A 154 31.20 -13.61 19.85
C PRO A 154 32.18 -12.47 19.55
N GLU A 155 32.56 -11.71 20.55
CA GLU A 155 33.46 -10.54 20.45
C GLU A 155 34.84 -10.88 19.92
N ASP A 156 35.34 -12.06 20.27
CA ASP A 156 36.68 -12.56 19.89
C ASP A 156 36.77 -12.96 18.42
N LEU A 157 35.65 -13.12 17.73
CA LEU A 157 35.63 -13.44 16.30
C LEU A 157 35.74 -12.17 15.44
N ASN A 158 36.85 -12.08 14.70
CA ASN A 158 36.96 -11.00 13.70
C ASN A 158 35.97 -11.23 12.57
N TYR A 159 34.93 -10.41 12.49
CA TYR A 159 33.87 -10.53 11.46
C TYR A 159 34.31 -10.06 10.07
N THR A 160 35.45 -9.36 9.96
CA THR A 160 35.95 -8.89 8.66
C THR A 160 36.50 -10.07 7.89
N GLY A 161 35.83 -10.48 6.84
CA GLY A 161 36.24 -11.60 5.98
C GLY A 161 35.88 -13.01 6.50
N ALA A 162 35.32 -13.15 7.70
CA ALA A 162 35.00 -14.45 8.29
C ALA A 162 34.01 -15.29 7.49
N PHE A 163 33.15 -14.64 6.70
CA PHE A 163 32.07 -15.24 5.97
C PHE A 163 32.16 -15.05 4.44
N ASP A 164 33.20 -14.37 3.94
CA ASP A 164 33.29 -13.94 2.53
C ASP A 164 33.21 -15.14 1.56
N ASP A 165 33.91 -16.23 1.83
CA ASP A 165 33.86 -17.44 1.03
C ASP A 165 32.48 -18.11 1.02
N LEU A 166 31.74 -18.04 2.12
CA LEU A 166 30.37 -18.53 2.18
C LEU A 166 29.43 -17.61 1.41
N PHE A 167 29.61 -16.31 1.52
CA PHE A 167 28.85 -15.36 0.69
C PHE A 167 29.15 -15.56 -0.79
N GLU A 168 30.40 -15.73 -1.19
CA GLU A 168 30.74 -16.04 -2.59
C GLU A 168 30.12 -17.35 -3.08
N LYS A 169 30.04 -18.36 -2.23
CA LYS A 169 29.47 -19.68 -2.56
C LYS A 169 27.95 -19.60 -2.78
N TYR A 170 27.20 -18.97 -1.86
CA TYR A 170 25.75 -19.06 -1.78
C TYR A 170 25.01 -17.83 -2.30
N THR A 171 25.68 -16.66 -2.42
CA THR A 171 25.03 -15.41 -2.80
C THR A 171 25.53 -14.84 -4.12
N VAL A 172 24.66 -14.12 -4.83
CA VAL A 172 25.01 -13.32 -6.02
C VAL A 172 25.53 -11.95 -5.60
N LYS A 173 24.96 -11.41 -4.54
CA LYS A 173 25.31 -10.11 -3.96
C LYS A 173 25.08 -10.14 -2.47
N TYR A 174 25.95 -9.49 -1.71
CA TYR A 174 25.75 -9.23 -0.30
C TYR A 174 26.17 -7.80 0.05
N GLU A 175 25.55 -7.23 1.05
CA GLU A 175 25.81 -5.88 1.53
C GLU A 175 25.61 -5.82 3.04
N THR A 176 26.58 -5.29 3.76
CA THR A 176 26.48 -5.08 5.21
C THR A 176 25.58 -3.87 5.49
N VAL A 177 24.45 -4.12 6.15
CA VAL A 177 23.47 -3.07 6.50
C VAL A 177 23.81 -2.43 7.85
N SER A 178 24.11 -3.25 8.85
CA SER A 178 24.46 -2.74 10.19
C SER A 178 25.28 -3.74 11.00
N VAL A 179 26.12 -3.21 11.84
CA VAL A 179 26.85 -3.93 12.88
C VAL A 179 26.47 -3.31 14.21
N ARG A 180 26.03 -4.13 15.16
CA ARG A 180 25.63 -3.67 16.50
C ARG A 180 26.23 -4.56 17.55
N THR A 181 26.71 -3.96 18.66
CA THR A 181 27.09 -4.71 19.85
C THR A 181 25.85 -5.08 20.66
N ALA A 182 25.86 -6.22 21.28
CA ALA A 182 24.81 -6.73 22.14
C ALA A 182 25.41 -7.36 23.42
N ASN A 183 24.56 -7.61 24.39
CA ASN A 183 24.96 -8.27 25.65
C ASN A 183 26.19 -7.63 26.33
N MET A 184 26.12 -6.30 26.58
CA MET A 184 27.19 -5.50 27.18
C MET A 184 28.52 -5.54 26.41
N GLY A 185 28.48 -5.77 25.09
CA GLY A 185 29.67 -5.80 24.24
C GLY A 185 30.22 -7.18 23.91
N SER A 186 29.81 -8.22 24.62
CA SER A 186 30.32 -9.58 24.42
C SER A 186 29.86 -10.27 23.12
N LEU A 187 28.92 -9.66 22.41
CA LEU A 187 28.38 -10.18 21.14
C LEU A 187 28.27 -9.08 20.10
N PHE A 188 28.50 -9.43 18.82
CA PHE A 188 28.15 -8.59 17.69
C PHE A 188 26.93 -9.17 16.98
N LYS A 189 25.99 -8.30 16.60
CA LYS A 189 24.88 -8.61 15.70
C LYS A 189 25.14 -7.95 14.35
N LEU A 190 25.41 -8.78 13.35
CA LEU A 190 25.65 -8.37 11.98
C LEU A 190 24.36 -8.51 11.18
N THR A 191 24.01 -7.50 10.41
CA THR A 191 22.85 -7.57 9.50
C THR A 191 23.33 -7.35 8.07
N TYR A 192 23.01 -8.30 7.21
CA TYR A 192 23.34 -8.28 5.79
C TYR A 192 22.07 -8.34 4.95
N ASN A 193 22.06 -7.61 3.83
CA ASN A 193 21.16 -7.89 2.72
C ASN A 193 21.89 -8.84 1.78
N VAL A 194 21.31 -9.99 1.51
CA VAL A 194 21.90 -11.01 0.64
C VAL A 194 20.91 -11.44 -0.44
N THR A 195 21.39 -11.60 -1.67
CA THR A 195 20.63 -12.18 -2.78
C THR A 195 21.15 -13.60 -3.00
N LEU A 196 20.36 -14.62 -2.68
CA LEU A 196 20.75 -16.02 -2.83
C LEU A 196 20.85 -16.40 -4.31
N LYS A 197 21.84 -17.25 -4.66
CA LYS A 197 21.95 -17.85 -5.99
C LYS A 197 20.77 -18.79 -6.24
N ASN A 198 20.43 -19.61 -5.25
CA ASN A 198 19.33 -20.54 -5.29
C ASN A 198 18.59 -20.52 -3.93
N PRO A 199 17.29 -20.19 -3.91
CA PRO A 199 16.52 -20.17 -2.67
C PRO A 199 16.45 -21.52 -1.93
N ASN A 200 16.68 -22.63 -2.62
CA ASN A 200 16.65 -23.96 -2.01
C ASN A 200 17.88 -24.25 -1.13
N ASP A 201 18.98 -23.53 -1.33
CA ASP A 201 20.24 -23.73 -0.59
C ASP A 201 20.26 -22.93 0.72
N GLU A 202 19.12 -22.31 1.10
CA GLU A 202 18.99 -21.50 2.31
C GLU A 202 19.40 -22.25 3.59
N LYS A 203 19.00 -23.54 3.69
CA LYS A 203 19.33 -24.37 4.84
C LYS A 203 20.82 -24.66 4.92
N ASP A 204 21.43 -25.09 3.81
CA ASP A 204 22.85 -25.43 3.77
C ASP A 204 23.73 -24.22 4.06
N PHE A 205 23.30 -23.05 3.57
CA PHE A 205 23.96 -21.78 3.86
C PHE A 205 23.92 -21.44 5.36
N ILE A 206 22.77 -21.60 6.02
CA ILE A 206 22.63 -21.38 7.45
C ILE A 206 23.48 -22.38 8.24
N ASP A 207 23.51 -23.63 7.85
CA ASP A 207 24.28 -24.69 8.51
C ASP A 207 25.81 -24.43 8.40
N ASP A 208 26.30 -24.02 7.22
CA ASP A 208 27.70 -23.62 7.04
C ASP A 208 28.08 -22.37 7.86
N LEU A 209 27.17 -21.37 7.95
CA LEU A 209 27.35 -20.19 8.79
C LEU A 209 27.42 -20.55 10.27
N ARG A 210 26.60 -21.51 10.74
CA ARG A 210 26.59 -21.96 12.14
C ARG A 210 27.90 -22.61 12.58
N CYS A 211 28.60 -23.24 11.65
CA CYS A 211 29.92 -23.81 11.94
C CYS A 211 30.96 -22.74 12.27
N ARG A 212 30.75 -21.48 11.87
CA ARG A 212 31.72 -20.40 12.04
C ARG A 212 31.33 -19.36 13.08
N ASN A 213 30.05 -19.22 13.37
CA ASN A 213 29.57 -18.19 14.31
C ASN A 213 29.58 -18.64 15.79
N GLY A 214 30.17 -19.77 16.11
CA GLY A 214 30.14 -20.34 17.45
C GLY A 214 28.78 -20.92 17.84
N ASN A 215 27.98 -21.35 16.88
CA ASN A 215 26.63 -21.90 17.06
C ASN A 215 25.64 -20.93 17.75
N LEU A 216 25.88 -19.64 17.60
CA LEU A 216 24.99 -18.58 18.11
C LEU A 216 23.78 -18.36 17.17
N GLU A 217 22.89 -17.48 17.54
CA GLU A 217 21.67 -17.18 16.80
C GLU A 217 21.95 -16.67 15.38
N ILE A 218 21.33 -17.32 14.39
CA ILE A 218 21.25 -16.86 13.02
C ILE A 218 19.78 -16.74 12.65
N SER A 219 19.38 -15.63 12.04
CA SER A 219 18.04 -15.41 11.52
C SER A 219 18.10 -14.99 10.07
N MET A 220 17.36 -15.68 9.21
CA MET A 220 17.18 -15.32 7.82
C MET A 220 15.69 -15.05 7.55
N ALA A 221 15.39 -13.86 7.06
CA ALA A 221 14.03 -13.44 6.74
C ALA A 221 13.98 -12.95 5.29
N ARG A 222 12.81 -13.09 4.65
CA ARG A 222 12.59 -12.43 3.36
C ARG A 222 12.65 -10.92 3.56
N GLN A 223 13.30 -10.23 2.64
CA GLN A 223 13.29 -8.78 2.65
C GLN A 223 11.87 -8.32 2.30
N GLU A 224 11.10 -7.91 3.31
CA GLU A 224 9.90 -7.15 3.08
C GLU A 224 10.31 -5.74 2.68
N ILE A 225 9.80 -5.24 1.56
CA ILE A 225 9.97 -3.84 1.19
C ILE A 225 9.15 -3.05 2.20
N THR A 226 9.75 -2.78 3.35
CA THR A 226 9.25 -1.75 4.25
C THR A 226 9.58 -0.44 3.54
N ASN A 227 8.61 0.15 2.84
CA ASN A 227 8.70 1.49 2.27
C ASN A 227 8.81 2.51 3.42
N ASN A 228 9.94 2.53 4.11
CA ASN A 228 10.29 3.52 5.13
C ASN A 228 11.20 4.61 4.53
N GLU A 229 11.06 4.89 3.23
CA GLU A 229 11.72 6.04 2.61
C GLU A 229 10.65 6.91 1.94
N LEU A 230 10.03 7.78 2.72
CA LEU A 230 9.57 9.12 2.35
C LEU A 230 9.62 10.01 3.59
#